data_6d9ed3a91ae55b18c25ac2a68b56ecd1
#
_entry.id   6d9ed3a91ae55b18c25ac2a68b56ecd1
#
_cell.length_a   1.000
_cell.length_b   1.000
_cell.length_c   1.000
_cell.angle_alpha   90.00
_cell.angle_beta   90.00
_cell.angle_gamma   90.00
#
_symmetry.space_group_name_H-M   'P 1'
#
loop_
_entity.id
_entity.type
_entity.pdbx_description
1 polymer ?
#
loop_
_entity_poly.entity_id
_entity_poly.type
_entity_poly.pdbx_seq_one_letter_code
_entity_poly.pdbx_strand_id
1 'polypeptide(L)'
;QGDGDLAAIGTAETIHACNRGENITMIFVNNGIYGMTGGQMAPTTLEGMKTATTPYGRKATLPAGAGFDGIPCNGYPLRITELIAQLPGTKYVTRQAVYNPACVRKAKAAIKKAFENQINGKSGVNFVEIVSNCNSNWKMEPVAANKWLVENMLPFYPLGDIKVDGKLVEK
;
A
#
# COMPACT_ATOMS: atom_id res chain seq x y z
N GLN A 1 1.08 -9.94 3.27
CA GLN A 1 0.20 -9.26 4.24
C GLN A 1 -0.64 -8.20 3.52
N GLY A 2 -1.86 -7.96 3.99
CA GLY A 2 -2.76 -6.94 3.46
C GLY A 2 -2.72 -5.64 4.25
N ASP A 3 -3.60 -4.71 3.88
CA ASP A 3 -3.75 -3.38 4.51
C ASP A 3 -4.01 -3.47 6.02
N GLY A 4 -4.83 -4.44 6.44
CA GLY A 4 -5.18 -4.63 7.84
C GLY A 4 -4.02 -5.16 8.67
N ASP A 5 -3.26 -6.09 8.11
CA ASP A 5 -2.16 -6.73 8.83
C ASP A 5 -0.96 -5.79 8.94
N LEU A 6 -0.50 -5.25 7.81
CA LEU A 6 0.79 -4.55 7.74
C LEU A 6 0.67 -3.07 8.04
N ALA A 7 -0.38 -2.42 7.51
CA ALA A 7 -0.54 -0.96 7.62
C ALA A 7 -1.51 -0.51 8.74
N ALA A 8 -2.06 -1.44 9.51
CA ALA A 8 -2.92 -1.17 10.67
C ALA A 8 -2.41 -1.89 11.91
N ILE A 9 -2.83 -3.13 12.16
CA ILE A 9 -2.50 -3.88 13.38
C ILE A 9 -0.99 -4.07 13.52
N GLY A 10 -0.30 -4.49 12.44
CA GLY A 10 1.14 -4.79 12.42
C GLY A 10 2.04 -3.61 12.06
N THR A 11 1.56 -2.36 12.12
CA THR A 11 2.36 -1.20 11.73
C THR A 11 3.61 -1.05 12.58
N ALA A 12 3.49 -1.21 13.90
CA ALA A 12 4.63 -1.07 14.81
C ALA A 12 5.69 -2.14 14.55
N GLU A 13 5.30 -3.39 14.42
CA GLU A 13 6.17 -4.53 14.14
C GLU A 13 6.87 -4.37 12.78
N THR A 14 6.13 -3.93 11.77
CA THR A 14 6.68 -3.63 10.44
C THR A 14 7.74 -2.53 10.50
N ILE A 15 7.45 -1.41 11.17
CA ILE A 15 8.40 -0.31 11.33
C ILE A 15 9.63 -0.77 12.11
N HIS A 16 9.46 -1.49 13.22
CA HIS A 16 10.59 -1.97 14.02
C HIS A 16 11.46 -2.98 13.28
N ALA A 17 10.88 -3.92 12.55
CA ALA A 17 11.61 -4.87 11.72
C ALA A 17 12.41 -4.15 10.61
N CYS A 18 11.78 -3.19 9.94
CA CYS A 18 12.43 -2.37 8.92
C CYS A 18 13.54 -1.49 9.50
N ASN A 19 13.32 -0.91 10.68
CA ASN A 19 14.33 -0.07 11.32
C ASN A 19 15.56 -0.87 11.78
N ARG A 20 15.35 -2.11 12.28
CA ARG A 20 16.45 -3.01 12.66
C ARG A 20 17.21 -3.58 11.45
N GLY A 21 16.65 -3.50 10.26
CA GLY A 21 17.26 -4.05 9.05
C GLY A 21 17.27 -5.57 9.01
N GLU A 22 16.18 -6.18 9.48
CA GLU A 22 16.00 -7.64 9.43
C GLU A 22 16.16 -8.16 8.00
N ASN A 23 16.82 -9.31 7.83
CA ASN A 23 17.01 -9.90 6.50
C ASN A 23 15.76 -10.67 6.06
N ILE A 24 14.68 -9.95 5.79
CA ILE A 24 13.39 -10.51 5.38
C ILE A 24 12.84 -9.82 4.13
N THR A 25 11.97 -10.53 3.43
CA THR A 25 11.16 -9.99 2.34
C THR A 25 9.72 -9.84 2.79
N MET A 26 9.21 -8.61 2.74
CA MET A 26 7.82 -8.29 3.03
C MET A 26 7.08 -8.03 1.72
N ILE A 27 5.98 -8.76 1.49
CA ILE A 27 5.07 -8.52 0.37
C ILE A 27 3.78 -7.96 0.94
N PHE A 28 3.48 -6.73 0.55
CA PHE A 28 2.33 -5.97 1.00
C PHE A 28 1.31 -5.83 -0.13
N VAL A 29 0.12 -6.36 0.05
CA VAL A 29 -0.98 -6.22 -0.91
C VAL A 29 -1.85 -5.04 -0.49
N ASN A 30 -1.84 -3.99 -1.32
CA ASN A 30 -2.64 -2.78 -1.13
C ASN A 30 -3.82 -2.79 -2.10
N ASN A 31 -5.01 -3.01 -1.58
CA ASN A 31 -6.26 -2.91 -2.33
C ASN A 31 -7.19 -1.79 -1.80
N GLY A 32 -6.70 -0.99 -0.87
CA GLY A 32 -7.40 0.18 -0.34
C GLY A 32 -8.63 -0.14 0.52
N ILE A 33 -8.80 -1.40 0.98
CA ILE A 33 -9.98 -1.81 1.75
C ILE A 33 -9.71 -3.09 2.54
N TYR A 34 -10.34 -3.27 3.70
CA TYR A 34 -10.31 -4.56 4.40
C TYR A 34 -11.25 -5.55 3.71
N GLY A 35 -10.69 -6.29 2.73
CA GLY A 35 -11.48 -7.17 1.87
C GLY A 35 -12.10 -8.35 2.62
N MET A 36 -11.32 -9.06 3.42
CA MET A 36 -11.74 -10.31 4.09
C MET A 36 -12.82 -10.09 5.14
N THR A 37 -12.80 -8.96 5.85
CA THR A 37 -13.70 -8.66 6.97
C THR A 37 -15.00 -7.98 6.56
N GLY A 38 -15.22 -7.70 5.27
CA GLY A 38 -16.47 -7.15 4.76
C GLY A 38 -16.40 -5.71 4.24
N GLY A 39 -15.23 -5.24 3.85
CA GLY A 39 -15.07 -3.99 3.11
C GLY A 39 -15.02 -2.73 3.96
N GLN A 40 -14.43 -2.78 5.15
CA GLN A 40 -14.19 -1.61 5.99
C GLN A 40 -13.06 -0.74 5.43
N MET A 41 -13.02 0.50 5.86
CA MET A 41 -11.94 1.43 5.53
C MET A 41 -10.59 0.91 6.06
N ALA A 42 -9.60 0.84 5.18
CA ALA A 42 -8.22 0.58 5.53
C ALA A 42 -7.42 1.89 5.69
N PRO A 43 -6.23 1.88 6.30
CA PRO A 43 -5.35 3.05 6.32
C PRO A 43 -5.04 3.59 4.92
N THR A 44 -4.97 2.71 3.92
CA THR A 44 -4.67 3.02 2.51
C THR A 44 -5.88 3.41 1.66
N THR A 45 -7.10 3.36 2.19
CA THR A 45 -8.31 3.76 1.46
C THR A 45 -8.18 5.21 0.97
N LEU A 46 -8.43 5.43 -0.32
CA LEU A 46 -8.34 6.76 -0.91
C LEU A 46 -9.42 7.73 -0.38
N GLU A 47 -9.11 9.01 -0.42
CA GLU A 47 -10.11 10.05 -0.14
C GLU A 47 -11.26 9.97 -1.14
N GLY A 48 -12.50 10.13 -0.65
CA GLY A 48 -13.71 9.95 -1.45
C GLY A 48 -14.16 8.50 -1.66
N MET A 49 -13.30 7.50 -1.42
CA MET A 49 -13.63 6.09 -1.60
C MET A 49 -14.66 5.63 -0.55
N LYS A 50 -15.76 5.02 -1.03
CA LYS A 50 -16.81 4.47 -0.19
C LYS A 50 -16.44 3.07 0.31
N THR A 51 -16.66 2.83 1.59
CA THR A 51 -16.45 1.54 2.25
C THR A 51 -17.61 1.25 3.21
N ALA A 52 -17.62 0.07 3.81
CA ALA A 52 -18.66 -0.28 4.80
C ALA A 52 -18.67 0.69 6.01
N THR A 53 -17.50 1.21 6.39
CA THR A 53 -17.36 2.16 7.52
C THR A 53 -17.26 3.63 7.08
N THR A 54 -17.18 3.89 5.78
CA THR A 54 -17.22 5.24 5.19
C THR A 54 -18.25 5.30 4.05
N PRO A 55 -19.54 5.15 4.32
CA PRO A 55 -20.59 5.02 3.29
C PRO A 55 -20.74 6.28 2.42
N TYR A 56 -20.35 7.44 2.93
CA TYR A 56 -20.36 8.72 2.21
C TYR A 56 -19.00 9.09 1.59
N GLY A 57 -18.04 8.14 1.60
CA GLY A 57 -16.66 8.34 1.17
C GLY A 57 -15.74 8.76 2.32
N ARG A 58 -14.47 8.32 2.26
CA ARG A 58 -13.44 8.77 3.19
C ARG A 58 -13.23 10.27 3.08
N LYS A 59 -13.20 10.96 4.22
CA LYS A 59 -12.88 12.39 4.31
C LYS A 59 -11.63 12.58 5.15
N ALA A 60 -10.60 13.17 4.57
CA ALA A 60 -9.32 13.39 5.25
C ALA A 60 -9.39 14.57 6.24
N THR A 61 -10.13 15.62 5.86
CA THR A 61 -10.26 16.84 6.65
C THR A 61 -11.74 17.21 6.82
N LEU A 62 -12.05 17.87 7.93
CA LEU A 62 -13.33 18.55 8.10
C LEU A 62 -13.33 19.84 7.29
N PRO A 63 -14.46 20.25 6.67
CA PRO A 63 -14.60 21.59 6.11
C PRO A 63 -14.31 22.64 7.17
N ALA A 64 -13.70 23.78 6.76
CA ALA A 64 -13.48 24.90 7.65
C ALA A 64 -14.82 25.38 8.22
N GLY A 65 -14.91 25.48 9.56
CA GLY A 65 -16.14 25.85 10.25
C GLY A 65 -17.12 24.72 10.55
N ALA A 66 -16.83 23.50 10.14
CA ALA A 66 -17.56 22.34 10.62
C ALA A 66 -17.13 22.11 12.09
N GLY A 67 -18.00 22.42 13.02
CA GLY A 67 -17.88 22.00 14.40
C GLY A 67 -17.83 20.47 14.51
N PHE A 68 -17.74 19.94 15.71
CA PHE A 68 -17.78 18.47 16.01
C PHE A 68 -19.16 17.85 15.68
N ASP A 69 -19.86 18.33 14.67
CA ASP A 69 -21.24 17.97 14.30
C ASP A 69 -21.34 16.60 13.61
N GLY A 70 -20.54 15.62 14.06
CA GLY A 70 -20.72 14.24 13.70
C GLY A 70 -20.24 13.83 12.29
N ILE A 71 -19.49 14.67 11.56
CA ILE A 71 -18.83 14.25 10.32
C ILE A 71 -17.48 13.64 10.68
N PRO A 72 -17.32 12.32 10.57
CA PRO A 72 -16.06 11.68 10.94
C PRO A 72 -14.94 12.16 10.03
N CYS A 73 -13.89 12.74 10.62
CA CYS A 73 -12.59 12.91 9.95
C CYS A 73 -11.88 11.57 9.99
N ASN A 74 -11.71 10.95 8.81
CA ASN A 74 -11.11 9.62 8.70
C ASN A 74 -9.58 9.68 8.49
N GLY A 75 -8.98 10.87 8.51
CA GLY A 75 -7.57 11.08 8.24
C GLY A 75 -7.17 10.82 6.79
N TYR A 76 -5.92 11.11 6.48
CA TYR A 76 -5.36 10.95 5.12
C TYR A 76 -5.04 9.49 4.80
N PRO A 77 -5.10 9.08 3.50
CA PRO A 77 -4.61 7.79 3.07
C PRO A 77 -3.11 7.63 3.38
N LEU A 78 -2.75 6.52 4.01
CA LEU A 78 -1.38 6.26 4.43
C LEU A 78 -0.52 5.76 3.27
N ARG A 79 0.59 6.44 2.99
CA ARG A 79 1.64 6.00 2.07
C ARG A 79 2.71 5.22 2.85
N ILE A 80 2.35 4.04 3.32
CA ILE A 80 3.24 3.22 4.18
C ILE A 80 4.56 2.88 3.47
N THR A 81 4.56 2.67 2.17
CA THR A 81 5.76 2.29 1.42
C THR A 81 6.78 3.41 1.36
N GLU A 82 6.34 4.65 1.19
CA GLU A 82 7.21 5.83 1.27
C GLU A 82 7.78 6.02 2.69
N LEU A 83 6.96 5.79 3.72
CA LEU A 83 7.41 5.83 5.10
C LEU A 83 8.50 4.77 5.38
N ILE A 84 8.25 3.55 4.95
CA ILE A 84 9.18 2.42 5.08
C ILE A 84 10.49 2.70 4.33
N ALA A 85 10.44 3.34 3.17
CA ALA A 85 11.64 3.68 2.39
C ALA A 85 12.58 4.65 3.11
N GLN A 86 12.07 5.48 4.04
CA GLN A 86 12.93 6.38 4.83
C GLN A 86 13.76 5.65 5.88
N LEU A 87 13.37 4.44 6.28
CA LEU A 87 14.05 3.71 7.35
C LEU A 87 15.42 3.19 6.87
N PRO A 88 16.50 3.40 7.64
CA PRO A 88 17.87 2.99 7.23
C PRO A 88 18.01 1.49 6.98
N GLY A 89 17.28 0.68 7.72
CA GLY A 89 17.34 -0.78 7.64
C GLY A 89 16.66 -1.40 6.42
N THR A 90 16.01 -0.60 5.55
CA THR A 90 15.43 -1.11 4.31
C THR A 90 16.44 -1.07 3.16
N LYS A 91 16.51 -2.15 2.40
CA LYS A 91 17.47 -2.32 1.30
C LYS A 91 16.85 -2.08 -0.07
N TYR A 92 15.69 -2.65 -0.30
CA TYR A 92 14.93 -2.52 -1.53
C TYR A 92 13.47 -2.24 -1.20
N VAL A 93 12.92 -1.16 -1.74
CA VAL A 93 11.52 -0.77 -1.57
C VAL A 93 10.94 -0.43 -2.92
N THR A 94 9.87 -1.10 -3.32
CA THR A 94 9.24 -0.90 -4.63
C THR A 94 7.73 -1.02 -4.55
N ARG A 95 7.04 -0.35 -5.46
CA ARG A 95 5.60 -0.49 -5.67
C ARG A 95 5.33 -0.98 -7.07
N GLN A 96 4.58 -2.07 -7.15
CA GLN A 96 4.15 -2.70 -8.38
C GLN A 96 2.62 -2.84 -8.38
N ALA A 97 2.03 -3.29 -9.50
CA ALA A 97 0.60 -3.55 -9.61
C ALA A 97 0.34 -4.82 -10.40
N VAL A 98 -0.90 -5.33 -10.35
CA VAL A 98 -1.29 -6.60 -11.01
C VAL A 98 -2.54 -6.49 -11.87
N TYR A 99 -2.87 -5.30 -12.36
CA TYR A 99 -4.09 -5.06 -13.14
C TYR A 99 -4.03 -5.52 -14.60
N ASN A 100 -2.83 -5.88 -15.12
CA ASN A 100 -2.66 -6.42 -16.47
C ASN A 100 -1.42 -7.36 -16.54
N PRO A 101 -1.30 -8.19 -17.60
CA PRO A 101 -0.20 -9.16 -17.71
C PRO A 101 1.21 -8.54 -17.68
N ALA A 102 1.39 -7.34 -18.22
CA ALA A 102 2.69 -6.65 -18.21
C ALA A 102 3.07 -6.25 -16.77
N CYS A 103 2.13 -5.72 -15.99
CA CYS A 103 2.33 -5.38 -14.60
C CYS A 103 2.56 -6.61 -13.72
N VAL A 104 1.86 -7.72 -13.97
CA VAL A 104 2.12 -9.01 -13.29
C VAL A 104 3.56 -9.47 -13.52
N ARG A 105 4.10 -9.37 -14.76
CA ARG A 105 5.50 -9.71 -15.01
C ARG A 105 6.47 -8.82 -14.25
N LYS A 106 6.20 -7.51 -14.15
CA LYS A 106 7.01 -6.57 -13.36
C LYS A 106 6.95 -6.88 -11.87
N ALA A 107 5.77 -7.15 -11.33
CA ALA A 107 5.58 -7.54 -9.93
C ALA A 107 6.35 -8.84 -9.62
N LYS A 108 6.26 -9.85 -10.50
CA LYS A 108 7.02 -11.10 -10.37
C LYS A 108 8.54 -10.86 -10.36
N ALA A 109 9.04 -10.00 -11.23
CA ALA A 109 10.46 -9.63 -11.28
C ALA A 109 10.91 -8.90 -10.01
N ALA A 110 10.09 -8.00 -9.48
CA ALA A 110 10.37 -7.27 -8.24
C ALA A 110 10.42 -8.22 -7.03
N ILE A 111 9.47 -9.14 -6.92
CA ILE A 111 9.46 -10.18 -5.86
C ILE A 111 10.70 -11.05 -5.98
N LYS A 112 11.05 -11.51 -7.17
CA LYS A 112 12.26 -12.31 -7.42
C LYS A 112 13.51 -11.55 -6.95
N LYS A 113 13.67 -10.28 -7.36
CA LYS A 113 14.79 -9.42 -6.93
C LYS A 113 14.86 -9.27 -5.40
N ALA A 114 13.73 -9.13 -4.73
CA ALA A 114 13.68 -9.04 -3.27
C ALA A 114 14.21 -10.31 -2.60
N PHE A 115 13.79 -11.49 -3.05
CA PHE A 115 14.30 -12.77 -2.56
C PHE A 115 15.78 -13.00 -2.91
N GLU A 116 16.21 -12.64 -4.11
CA GLU A 116 17.62 -12.72 -4.50
C GLU A 116 18.51 -11.83 -3.62
N ASN A 117 18.05 -10.62 -3.27
CA ASN A 117 18.76 -9.77 -2.31
C ASN A 117 18.90 -10.44 -0.94
N GLN A 118 17.82 -11.04 -0.44
CA GLN A 118 17.80 -11.72 0.85
C GLN A 118 18.74 -12.92 0.88
N ILE A 119 18.70 -13.79 -0.16
CA ILE A 119 19.52 -14.99 -0.27
C ILE A 119 21.01 -14.65 -0.43
N ASN A 120 21.32 -13.64 -1.22
CA ASN A 120 22.68 -13.21 -1.52
C ASN A 120 23.33 -12.37 -0.40
N GLY A 121 22.74 -12.34 0.81
CA GLY A 121 23.28 -11.68 1.98
C GLY A 121 23.34 -10.15 1.92
N LYS A 122 22.57 -9.53 1.04
CA LYS A 122 22.33 -8.09 1.08
C LYS A 122 21.43 -7.78 2.27
N SER A 123 22.02 -7.59 3.43
CA SER A 123 21.30 -7.35 4.69
C SER A 123 20.33 -6.17 4.59
N GLY A 124 19.18 -6.32 5.25
CA GLY A 124 18.13 -5.33 5.31
C GLY A 124 16.81 -5.79 4.67
N VAL A 125 15.75 -5.13 5.06
CA VAL A 125 14.39 -5.48 4.60
C VAL A 125 14.21 -5.15 3.12
N ASN A 126 13.63 -6.12 2.39
CA ASN A 126 13.11 -5.93 1.05
C ASN A 126 11.59 -5.81 1.13
N PHE A 127 11.05 -4.68 0.70
CA PHE A 127 9.63 -4.35 0.79
C PHE A 127 9.01 -4.18 -0.59
N VAL A 128 8.05 -5.04 -0.92
CA VAL A 128 7.35 -5.01 -2.22
C VAL A 128 5.87 -4.77 -2.01
N GLU A 129 5.41 -3.57 -2.31
CA GLU A 129 3.99 -3.26 -2.36
C GLU A 129 3.40 -3.69 -3.70
N ILE A 130 2.27 -4.38 -3.66
CA ILE A 130 1.47 -4.79 -4.81
C ILE A 130 0.12 -4.09 -4.75
N VAL A 131 -0.07 -3.08 -5.59
CA VAL A 131 -1.38 -2.45 -5.76
C VAL A 131 -2.28 -3.38 -6.55
N SER A 132 -3.43 -3.70 -5.98
CA SER A 132 -4.40 -4.66 -6.49
C SER A 132 -5.81 -4.11 -6.38
N ASN A 133 -6.75 -4.67 -7.11
CA ASN A 133 -8.16 -4.39 -6.89
C ASN A 133 -8.78 -5.33 -5.84
N CYS A 134 -9.92 -4.93 -5.31
CA CYS A 134 -10.83 -5.79 -4.54
C CYS A 134 -12.24 -5.63 -5.14
N ASN A 135 -12.45 -6.18 -6.34
CA ASN A 135 -13.68 -5.98 -7.10
C ASN A 135 -14.95 -6.32 -6.32
N SER A 136 -14.92 -7.36 -5.48
CA SER A 136 -16.05 -7.76 -4.63
C SER A 136 -16.45 -6.66 -3.63
N ASN A 137 -15.51 -6.12 -2.87
CA ASN A 137 -15.80 -5.10 -1.87
C ASN A 137 -15.91 -3.69 -2.45
N TRP A 138 -15.30 -3.44 -3.61
CA TRP A 138 -15.53 -2.21 -4.38
C TRP A 138 -16.89 -2.26 -5.12
N LYS A 139 -17.58 -3.43 -5.15
CA LYS A 139 -18.84 -3.66 -5.85
C LYS A 139 -18.75 -3.30 -7.33
N MET A 140 -17.66 -3.71 -7.96
CA MET A 140 -17.36 -3.44 -9.37
C MET A 140 -17.11 -4.74 -10.13
N GLU A 141 -17.45 -4.75 -11.41
CA GLU A 141 -17.00 -5.81 -12.32
C GLU A 141 -15.47 -5.81 -12.44
N PRO A 142 -14.81 -6.97 -12.58
CA PRO A 142 -13.34 -7.07 -12.56
C PRO A 142 -12.60 -6.13 -13.52
N VAL A 143 -13.14 -5.97 -14.75
CA VAL A 143 -12.55 -5.08 -15.77
C VAL A 143 -12.71 -3.62 -15.35
N ALA A 144 -13.88 -3.24 -14.84
CA ALA A 144 -14.14 -1.89 -14.33
C ALA A 144 -13.27 -1.59 -13.11
N ALA A 145 -13.08 -2.55 -12.20
CA ALA A 145 -12.21 -2.40 -11.04
C ALA A 145 -10.74 -2.17 -11.43
N ASN A 146 -10.24 -2.86 -12.46
CA ASN A 146 -8.90 -2.61 -12.99
C ASN A 146 -8.77 -1.21 -13.60
N LYS A 147 -9.76 -0.74 -14.34
CA LYS A 147 -9.79 0.60 -14.90
C LYS A 147 -9.80 1.66 -13.77
N TRP A 148 -10.67 1.48 -12.78
CA TRP A 148 -10.76 2.37 -11.63
C TRP A 148 -9.44 2.42 -10.83
N LEU A 149 -8.76 1.27 -10.64
CA LEU A 149 -7.44 1.21 -10.01
C LEU A 149 -6.44 2.10 -10.74
N VAL A 150 -6.38 2.00 -12.06
CA VAL A 150 -5.45 2.79 -12.89
C VAL A 150 -5.77 4.28 -12.79
N GLU A 151 -7.05 4.66 -12.84
CA GLU A 151 -7.49 6.04 -12.85
C GLU A 151 -7.42 6.73 -11.47
N ASN A 152 -7.56 5.98 -10.37
CA ASN A 152 -7.67 6.54 -9.03
C ASN A 152 -6.53 6.15 -8.10
N MET A 153 -6.14 4.86 -8.04
CA MET A 153 -5.09 4.43 -7.12
C MET A 153 -3.69 4.77 -7.62
N LEU A 154 -3.39 4.56 -8.90
CA LEU A 154 -2.02 4.76 -9.39
C LEU A 154 -1.55 6.22 -9.37
N PRO A 155 -2.40 7.24 -9.57
CA PRO A 155 -1.99 8.63 -9.36
C PRO A 155 -1.58 8.94 -7.92
N PHE A 156 -2.22 8.30 -6.94
CA PHE A 156 -1.89 8.47 -5.52
C PHE A 156 -0.75 7.53 -5.08
N TYR A 157 -0.70 6.32 -5.61
CA TYR A 157 0.32 5.28 -5.36
C TYR A 157 1.14 5.03 -6.63
N PRO A 158 2.05 5.92 -7.02
CA PRO A 158 2.83 5.79 -8.27
C PRO A 158 3.73 4.56 -8.22
N LEU A 159 3.76 3.82 -9.34
CA LEU A 159 4.55 2.60 -9.48
C LEU A 159 6.03 2.89 -9.69
N GLY A 160 6.88 1.96 -9.29
CA GLY A 160 8.32 1.97 -9.51
C GLY A 160 9.13 1.65 -8.26
N ASP A 161 10.43 1.63 -8.45
CA ASP A 161 11.38 1.52 -7.34
C ASP A 161 11.45 2.85 -6.58
N ILE A 162 11.41 2.78 -5.25
CA ILE A 162 11.45 3.92 -4.33
C ILE A 162 12.82 3.95 -3.63
N LYS A 163 13.36 2.75 -3.34
CA LYS A 163 14.69 2.60 -2.75
C LYS A 163 15.39 1.39 -3.37
N VAL A 164 16.63 1.55 -3.76
CA VAL A 164 17.47 0.47 -4.34
C VAL A 164 18.83 0.49 -3.67
N ASP A 165 19.31 -0.68 -3.24
CA ASP A 165 20.59 -0.85 -2.55
C ASP A 165 20.79 0.13 -1.37
N GLY A 166 19.69 0.42 -0.64
CA GLY A 166 19.68 1.30 0.52
C GLY A 166 19.66 2.80 0.19
N LYS A 167 19.57 3.20 -1.08
CA LYS A 167 19.49 4.59 -1.53
C LYS A 167 18.11 4.90 -2.10
N LEU A 168 17.55 6.05 -1.70
CA LEU A 168 16.32 6.55 -2.32
C LEU A 168 16.56 6.83 -3.81
N VAL A 169 15.56 6.49 -4.63
CA VAL A 169 15.57 6.78 -6.07
C VAL A 169 15.09 8.22 -6.26
N GLU A 170 15.92 9.06 -6.82
CA GLU A 170 15.54 10.41 -7.23
C GLU A 170 14.52 10.33 -8.36
N LYS A 171 13.44 11.13 -8.27
CA LYS A 171 12.37 11.21 -9.26
C LYS A 171 12.50 12.48 -10.06
#